data_1474b34c237fecb3ab9e9a028b8ea7ee
#
_entry.id   1474b34c237fecb3ab9e9a028b8ea7ee
#
_cell.length_a   1.000
_cell.length_b   1.000
_cell.length_c   1.000
_cell.angle_alpha   90.00
_cell.angle_beta   90.00
_cell.angle_gamma   90.00
#
_symmetry.space_group_name_H-M   'P 1'
#
loop_
_entity.id
_entity.type
_entity.pdbx_description
1 polymer ?
#
loop_
_entity_poly.entity_id
_entity_poly.type
_entity_poly.pdbx_seq_one_letter_code
_entity_poly.pdbx_strand_id
1 'polypeptide(L)'
;MSPSLAAYARGHAGVPGHPFVFLHGLTFDHQMWAPVIAALPPRRRALAIDLPGHGASPALDDHRLESVVAAVHDAVARAELDLPVLVGHSFGALVATLYAVEHPVAGVVNVDAPLATEPFARLVQSLAPQLRGEGFERTWAMFRDSMHIERVAPSLRSLLAAGDRVEPELVRSYWAELLETPPAELEALMEHLLEVIRDAAVPYVAIFAETRRPDELADVAARVPHARIETWPCAHHFPPLADPDRFAALLVAFAASAPEAVRR
;
A
#
# COMPACT_ATOMS: atom_id res chain seq x y z
N MET A 1 -15.08 1.06 -19.93
CA MET A 1 -13.72 1.63 -19.76
C MET A 1 -13.63 2.10 -18.32
N SER A 2 -12.69 1.57 -17.55
CA SER A 2 -12.49 2.04 -16.18
C SER A 2 -12.16 3.54 -16.18
N PRO A 3 -12.64 4.30 -15.19
CA PRO A 3 -12.34 5.72 -15.09
C PRO A 3 -10.82 5.92 -14.89
N SER A 4 -10.28 7.02 -15.45
CA SER A 4 -8.86 7.33 -15.33
C SER A 4 -8.53 7.81 -13.93
N LEU A 5 -7.63 7.11 -13.22
CA LEU A 5 -7.14 7.55 -11.92
C LEU A 5 -6.24 8.79 -12.05
N ALA A 6 -6.32 9.67 -11.07
CA ALA A 6 -5.38 10.77 -10.92
C ALA A 6 -4.01 10.22 -10.53
N ALA A 7 -2.99 10.64 -11.26
CA ALA A 7 -1.64 10.16 -11.08
C ALA A 7 -0.65 11.30 -11.27
N TYR A 8 0.34 11.37 -10.39
CA TYR A 8 1.30 12.46 -10.29
C TYR A 8 2.69 11.93 -10.65
N ALA A 9 3.10 12.22 -11.88
CA ALA A 9 4.35 11.73 -12.45
C ALA A 9 5.52 12.67 -12.16
N ARG A 10 6.70 12.08 -11.90
CA ARG A 10 7.99 12.78 -11.82
C ARG A 10 9.05 12.02 -12.58
N GLY A 11 10.09 12.74 -13.00
CA GLY A 11 11.25 12.18 -13.71
C GLY A 11 11.06 12.12 -15.21
N HIS A 12 12.02 11.50 -15.90
CA HIS A 12 12.07 11.49 -17.35
C HIS A 12 12.20 10.07 -17.89
N ALA A 13 11.60 9.81 -19.05
CA ALA A 13 11.82 8.59 -19.81
C ALA A 13 13.31 8.44 -20.20
N GLY A 14 13.77 7.19 -20.32
CA GLY A 14 15.16 6.89 -20.72
C GLY A 14 16.19 7.02 -19.59
N VAL A 15 15.79 7.27 -18.35
CA VAL A 15 16.69 7.19 -17.19
C VAL A 15 16.83 5.71 -16.78
N PRO A 16 18.05 5.17 -16.65
CA PRO A 16 18.25 3.79 -16.26
C PRO A 16 17.66 3.45 -14.88
N GLY A 17 17.17 2.22 -14.74
CA GLY A 17 16.63 1.64 -13.53
C GLY A 17 15.11 1.72 -13.46
N HIS A 18 14.54 0.83 -12.64
CA HIS A 18 13.10 0.63 -12.50
C HIS A 18 12.38 1.88 -11.99
N PRO A 19 11.23 2.24 -12.59
CA PRO A 19 10.38 3.31 -12.07
C PRO A 19 9.71 2.88 -10.76
N PHE A 20 9.28 3.87 -9.96
CA PHE A 20 8.51 3.63 -8.75
C PHE A 20 7.05 3.98 -8.96
N VAL A 21 6.15 3.13 -8.45
CA VAL A 21 4.72 3.40 -8.35
C VAL A 21 4.34 3.42 -6.88
N PHE A 22 3.77 4.52 -6.41
CA PHE A 22 3.42 4.75 -5.01
C PHE A 22 1.91 4.67 -4.82
N LEU A 23 1.47 3.80 -3.90
CA LEU A 23 0.08 3.53 -3.55
C LEU A 23 -0.14 3.84 -2.07
N HIS A 24 -1.02 4.78 -1.77
CA HIS A 24 -1.32 5.21 -0.41
C HIS A 24 -2.25 4.23 0.33
N GLY A 25 -2.38 4.40 1.65
CA GLY A 25 -3.33 3.66 2.47
C GLY A 25 -4.77 4.17 2.33
N LEU A 26 -5.73 3.37 2.78
CA LEU A 26 -7.15 3.75 2.79
C LEU A 26 -7.34 5.11 3.46
N THR A 27 -8.16 5.97 2.88
CA THR A 27 -8.51 7.34 3.29
C THR A 27 -7.42 8.42 3.12
N PHE A 28 -6.23 8.05 2.67
CA PHE A 28 -5.18 9.02 2.34
C PHE A 28 -5.17 9.34 0.84
N ASP A 29 -4.15 10.06 0.38
CA ASP A 29 -3.91 10.37 -1.02
C ASP A 29 -2.41 10.36 -1.36
N HIS A 30 -2.08 10.67 -2.62
CA HIS A 30 -0.70 10.70 -3.11
C HIS A 30 0.23 11.63 -2.31
N GLN A 31 -0.31 12.66 -1.62
CA GLN A 31 0.50 13.67 -0.94
C GLN A 31 1.36 13.08 0.18
N MET A 32 0.94 11.96 0.80
CA MET A 32 1.75 11.29 1.80
C MET A 32 3.14 10.88 1.28
N TRP A 33 3.27 10.68 -0.04
CA TRP A 33 4.52 10.28 -0.67
C TRP A 33 5.42 11.45 -1.10
N ALA A 34 4.92 12.70 -1.01
CA ALA A 34 5.65 13.88 -1.49
C ALA A 34 7.07 14.03 -0.91
N PRO A 35 7.32 13.83 0.42
CA PRO A 35 8.66 13.92 0.98
C PRO A 35 9.62 12.86 0.42
N VAL A 36 9.15 11.62 0.30
CA VAL A 36 9.93 10.51 -0.26
C VAL A 36 10.27 10.78 -1.73
N ILE A 37 9.27 11.17 -2.52
CA ILE A 37 9.45 11.48 -3.94
C ILE A 37 10.41 12.66 -4.10
N ALA A 38 10.37 13.68 -3.24
CA ALA A 38 11.30 14.80 -3.26
C ALA A 38 12.75 14.36 -3.00
N ALA A 39 12.95 13.36 -2.12
CA ALA A 39 14.25 12.80 -1.78
C ALA A 39 14.83 11.82 -2.82
N LEU A 40 14.02 11.31 -3.76
CA LEU A 40 14.53 10.48 -4.85
C LEU A 40 15.49 11.29 -5.78
N PRO A 41 16.44 10.62 -6.44
CA PRO A 41 17.29 11.28 -7.46
C PRO A 41 16.44 12.06 -8.47
N PRO A 42 16.82 13.29 -8.86
CA PRO A 42 15.95 14.23 -9.58
C PRO A 42 15.32 13.71 -10.87
N ARG A 43 15.99 12.78 -11.56
CA ARG A 43 15.54 12.22 -12.84
C ARG A 43 14.86 10.85 -12.71
N ARG A 44 14.83 10.26 -11.51
CA ARG A 44 14.20 8.95 -11.28
C ARG A 44 12.69 9.03 -11.55
N ARG A 45 12.17 8.10 -12.39
CA ARG A 45 10.74 8.02 -12.68
C ARG A 45 9.98 7.56 -11.44
N ALA A 46 8.93 8.30 -11.12
CA ALA A 46 8.01 7.98 -10.04
C ALA A 46 6.59 8.37 -10.43
N LEU A 47 5.62 7.58 -10.05
CA LEU A 47 4.19 7.80 -10.24
C LEU A 47 3.49 7.58 -8.90
N ALA A 48 2.91 8.62 -8.32
CA ALA A 48 2.04 8.49 -7.15
C ALA A 48 0.58 8.53 -7.63
N ILE A 49 -0.20 7.53 -7.25
CA ILE A 49 -1.58 7.34 -7.71
C ILE A 49 -2.52 7.61 -6.55
N ASP A 50 -3.54 8.43 -6.78
CA ASP A 50 -4.71 8.46 -5.91
C ASP A 50 -5.55 7.21 -6.22
N LEU A 51 -5.73 6.32 -5.24
CA LEU A 51 -6.57 5.14 -5.39
C LEU A 51 -8.02 5.52 -5.69
N PRO A 52 -8.83 4.65 -6.29
CA PRO A 52 -10.23 4.96 -6.62
C PRO A 52 -10.99 5.60 -5.46
N GLY A 53 -11.72 6.68 -5.71
CA GLY A 53 -12.49 7.43 -4.71
C GLY A 53 -11.66 8.27 -3.74
N HIS A 54 -10.33 8.31 -3.88
CA HIS A 54 -9.44 9.11 -3.06
C HIS A 54 -8.84 10.28 -3.84
N GLY A 55 -8.44 11.34 -3.13
CA GLY A 55 -7.80 12.52 -3.71
C GLY A 55 -8.59 13.08 -4.87
N ALA A 56 -8.01 13.10 -6.07
CA ALA A 56 -8.66 13.54 -7.31
C ALA A 56 -9.14 12.38 -8.20
N SER A 57 -9.03 11.13 -7.74
CA SER A 57 -9.48 9.95 -8.48
C SER A 57 -10.99 9.74 -8.34
N PRO A 58 -11.70 9.43 -9.43
CA PRO A 58 -13.10 9.03 -9.36
C PRO A 58 -13.24 7.69 -8.62
N ALA A 59 -14.39 7.48 -7.99
CA ALA A 59 -14.76 6.19 -7.42
C ALA A 59 -15.04 5.17 -8.54
N LEU A 60 -14.90 3.89 -8.20
CA LEU A 60 -15.38 2.78 -9.02
C LEU A 60 -16.79 2.35 -8.57
N ASP A 61 -17.43 1.52 -9.37
CA ASP A 61 -18.71 0.90 -9.02
C ASP A 61 -18.55 -0.06 -7.83
N ASP A 62 -17.41 -0.72 -7.72
CA ASP A 62 -16.96 -1.47 -6.54
C ASP A 62 -15.46 -1.22 -6.26
N HIS A 63 -15.05 -1.46 -5.01
CA HIS A 63 -13.67 -1.29 -4.58
C HIS A 63 -13.06 -2.63 -4.11
N ARG A 64 -13.46 -3.73 -4.72
CA ARG A 64 -12.79 -5.02 -4.52
C ARG A 64 -11.33 -4.92 -4.90
N LEU A 65 -10.50 -5.72 -4.24
CA LEU A 65 -9.05 -5.61 -4.43
C LEU A 65 -8.64 -5.76 -5.90
N GLU A 66 -9.26 -6.68 -6.63
CA GLU A 66 -9.00 -6.91 -8.07
C GLU A 66 -9.41 -5.70 -8.92
N SER A 67 -10.57 -5.08 -8.63
CA SER A 67 -11.03 -3.88 -9.35
C SER A 67 -10.08 -2.71 -9.14
N VAL A 68 -9.57 -2.54 -7.93
CA VAL A 68 -8.57 -1.50 -7.60
C VAL A 68 -7.25 -1.78 -8.33
N VAL A 69 -6.78 -3.04 -8.34
CA VAL A 69 -5.54 -3.44 -9.05
C VAL A 69 -5.68 -3.19 -10.54
N ALA A 70 -6.80 -3.56 -11.16
CA ALA A 70 -7.05 -3.30 -12.57
C ALA A 70 -6.98 -1.80 -12.91
N ALA A 71 -7.59 -0.94 -12.08
CA ALA A 71 -7.55 0.51 -12.27
C ALA A 71 -6.13 1.08 -12.10
N VAL A 72 -5.35 0.57 -11.14
CA VAL A 72 -3.93 0.92 -10.96
C VAL A 72 -3.12 0.46 -12.17
N HIS A 73 -3.34 -0.74 -12.68
CA HIS A 73 -2.67 -1.25 -13.88
C HIS A 73 -2.92 -0.34 -15.09
N ASP A 74 -4.17 0.07 -15.32
CA ASP A 74 -4.51 1.02 -16.37
C ASP A 74 -3.75 2.35 -16.22
N ALA A 75 -3.55 2.84 -14.99
CA ALA A 75 -2.79 4.07 -14.75
C ALA A 75 -1.29 3.88 -15.00
N VAL A 76 -0.71 2.75 -14.61
CA VAL A 76 0.69 2.38 -14.86
C VAL A 76 0.96 2.22 -16.35
N ALA A 77 0.05 1.54 -17.07
CA ALA A 77 0.14 1.36 -18.52
C ALA A 77 0.08 2.69 -19.28
N ARG A 78 -0.85 3.60 -18.89
CA ARG A 78 -0.93 4.96 -19.48
C ARG A 78 0.32 5.78 -19.22
N ALA A 79 1.00 5.57 -18.10
CA ALA A 79 2.27 6.23 -17.79
C ALA A 79 3.48 5.58 -18.46
N GLU A 80 3.28 4.51 -19.24
CA GLU A 80 4.34 3.76 -19.94
C GLU A 80 5.47 3.37 -18.98
N LEU A 81 5.11 2.75 -17.84
CA LEU A 81 6.06 2.28 -16.83
C LEU A 81 6.25 0.77 -16.94
N ASP A 82 7.40 0.36 -17.47
CA ASP A 82 7.76 -1.05 -17.55
C ASP A 82 8.45 -1.52 -16.27
N LEU A 83 8.11 -2.73 -15.79
CA LEU A 83 8.70 -3.37 -14.63
C LEU A 83 8.86 -2.40 -13.43
N PRO A 84 7.77 -1.81 -12.91
CA PRO A 84 7.87 -0.89 -11.79
C PRO A 84 8.23 -1.61 -10.48
N VAL A 85 8.85 -0.89 -9.56
CA VAL A 85 8.81 -1.23 -8.14
C VAL A 85 7.54 -0.64 -7.55
N LEU A 86 6.64 -1.50 -7.05
CA LEU A 86 5.41 -1.09 -6.38
C LEU A 86 5.73 -0.77 -4.91
N VAL A 87 5.40 0.43 -4.47
CA VAL A 87 5.58 0.89 -3.09
C VAL A 87 4.21 1.18 -2.51
N GLY A 88 3.72 0.29 -1.66
CA GLY A 88 2.39 0.39 -1.09
C GLY A 88 2.40 0.59 0.42
N HIS A 89 1.58 1.49 0.92
CA HIS A 89 1.36 1.70 2.34
C HIS A 89 0.00 1.12 2.77
N SER A 90 -0.01 0.35 3.85
CA SER A 90 -1.25 -0.20 4.44
C SER A 90 -2.08 -0.92 3.36
N PHE A 91 -3.32 -0.52 3.08
CA PHE A 91 -4.13 -1.07 2.00
C PHE A 91 -3.40 -1.03 0.63
N GLY A 92 -2.68 0.05 0.34
CA GLY A 92 -1.86 0.14 -0.88
C GLY A 92 -0.79 -0.95 -1.00
N ALA A 93 -0.33 -1.54 0.12
CA ALA A 93 0.60 -2.67 0.09
C ALA A 93 -0.09 -3.98 -0.33
N LEU A 94 -1.35 -4.17 0.02
CA LEU A 94 -2.16 -5.30 -0.48
C LEU A 94 -2.37 -5.16 -1.99
N VAL A 95 -2.71 -3.95 -2.45
CA VAL A 95 -2.83 -3.64 -3.89
C VAL A 95 -1.50 -3.92 -4.62
N ALA A 96 -0.36 -3.49 -4.07
CA ALA A 96 0.97 -3.73 -4.63
C ALA A 96 1.30 -5.23 -4.71
N THR A 97 0.93 -6.00 -3.68
CA THR A 97 1.15 -7.45 -3.61
C THR A 97 0.30 -8.19 -4.65
N LEU A 98 -1.00 -7.92 -4.73
CA LEU A 98 -1.86 -8.51 -5.76
C LEU A 98 -1.45 -8.07 -7.17
N TYR A 99 -1.09 -6.81 -7.36
CA TYR A 99 -0.56 -6.34 -8.65
C TYR A 99 0.64 -7.20 -9.11
N ALA A 100 1.56 -7.52 -8.20
CA ALA A 100 2.73 -8.33 -8.51
C ALA A 100 2.39 -9.81 -8.79
N VAL A 101 1.23 -10.30 -8.36
CA VAL A 101 0.70 -11.62 -8.75
C VAL A 101 0.21 -11.61 -10.20
N GLU A 102 -0.45 -10.54 -10.63
CA GLU A 102 -1.12 -10.45 -11.93
C GLU A 102 -0.23 -9.86 -13.04
N HIS A 103 0.71 -9.00 -12.67
CA HIS A 103 1.49 -8.21 -13.62
C HIS A 103 2.99 -8.23 -13.32
N PRO A 104 3.84 -8.09 -14.34
CA PRO A 104 5.29 -8.03 -14.17
C PRO A 104 5.71 -6.80 -13.35
N VAL A 105 6.58 -7.03 -12.36
CA VAL A 105 7.17 -6.00 -11.50
C VAL A 105 8.65 -6.25 -11.27
N ALA A 106 9.41 -5.22 -10.94
CA ALA A 106 10.78 -5.35 -10.45
C ALA A 106 10.82 -5.74 -8.96
N GLY A 107 9.76 -5.48 -8.22
CA GLY A 107 9.62 -5.86 -6.81
C GLY A 107 8.50 -5.10 -6.10
N VAL A 108 8.26 -5.50 -4.86
CA VAL A 108 7.24 -4.93 -3.97
C VAL A 108 7.90 -4.39 -2.70
N VAL A 109 7.51 -3.20 -2.31
CA VAL A 109 7.83 -2.61 -1.00
C VAL A 109 6.52 -2.45 -0.22
N ASN A 110 6.32 -3.34 0.73
CA ASN A 110 5.19 -3.33 1.66
C ASN A 110 5.53 -2.42 2.85
N VAL A 111 4.75 -1.38 3.03
CA VAL A 111 4.91 -0.43 4.14
C VAL A 111 3.79 -0.60 5.14
N ASP A 112 4.14 -1.15 6.27
CA ASP A 112 3.35 -1.30 7.49
C ASP A 112 1.99 -2.03 7.33
N ALA A 113 1.93 -2.98 6.38
CA ALA A 113 0.78 -3.88 6.21
C ALA A 113 1.15 -5.32 6.58
N PRO A 114 0.49 -5.93 7.59
CA PRO A 114 0.63 -7.35 7.87
C PRO A 114 0.06 -8.17 6.70
N LEU A 115 0.60 -9.38 6.50
CA LEU A 115 0.13 -10.29 5.46
C LEU A 115 -0.95 -11.27 5.97
N ALA A 116 -1.08 -11.44 7.29
CA ALA A 116 -2.19 -12.17 7.91
C ALA A 116 -3.47 -11.31 7.84
N THR A 117 -4.46 -11.77 7.10
CA THR A 117 -5.74 -11.05 6.91
C THR A 117 -6.79 -11.43 7.94
N GLU A 118 -6.78 -12.68 8.43
CA GLU A 118 -7.80 -13.23 9.33
C GLU A 118 -7.99 -12.41 10.62
N PRO A 119 -6.94 -11.99 11.35
CA PRO A 119 -7.12 -11.22 12.59
C PRO A 119 -7.82 -9.88 12.34
N PHE A 120 -7.45 -9.20 11.26
CA PHE A 120 -8.07 -7.92 10.91
C PHE A 120 -9.50 -8.09 10.42
N ALA A 121 -9.78 -9.11 9.61
CA ALA A 121 -11.13 -9.44 9.17
C ALA A 121 -12.06 -9.76 10.35
N ARG A 122 -11.61 -10.55 11.33
CA ARG A 122 -12.36 -10.81 12.57
C ARG A 122 -12.67 -9.53 13.35
N LEU A 123 -11.69 -8.62 13.47
CA LEU A 123 -11.89 -7.33 14.13
C LEU A 123 -12.95 -6.51 13.38
N VAL A 124 -12.82 -6.33 12.07
CA VAL A 124 -13.76 -5.56 11.24
C VAL A 124 -15.18 -6.15 11.33
N GLN A 125 -15.32 -7.48 11.23
CA GLN A 125 -16.62 -8.15 11.36
C GLN A 125 -17.24 -8.00 12.74
N SER A 126 -16.45 -8.02 13.82
CA SER A 126 -16.96 -7.79 15.17
C SER A 126 -17.53 -6.38 15.34
N LEU A 127 -17.08 -5.43 14.55
CA LEU A 127 -17.49 -4.02 14.52
C LEU A 127 -18.50 -3.70 13.39
N ALA A 128 -18.93 -4.71 12.62
CA ALA A 128 -19.79 -4.52 11.46
C ALA A 128 -21.11 -3.76 11.76
N PRO A 129 -21.82 -4.00 12.88
CA PRO A 129 -23.03 -3.22 13.20
C PRO A 129 -22.73 -1.72 13.36
N GLN A 130 -21.61 -1.35 13.98
CA GLN A 130 -21.20 0.04 14.17
C GLN A 130 -20.73 0.67 12.86
N LEU A 131 -19.94 -0.07 12.06
CA LEU A 131 -19.44 0.39 10.77
C LEU A 131 -20.57 0.62 9.75
N ARG A 132 -21.66 -0.16 9.83
CA ARG A 132 -22.83 -0.03 8.94
C ARG A 132 -23.87 0.97 9.44
N GLY A 133 -23.83 1.36 10.72
CA GLY A 133 -24.82 2.22 11.37
C GLY A 133 -24.28 3.57 11.84
N GLU A 134 -25.00 4.18 12.78
CA GLU A 134 -24.67 5.49 13.36
C GLU A 134 -23.38 5.50 14.19
N GLY A 135 -22.79 4.33 14.47
CA GLY A 135 -21.54 4.17 15.20
C GLY A 135 -20.29 4.39 14.36
N PHE A 136 -20.42 4.63 13.04
CA PHE A 136 -19.28 4.69 12.10
C PHE A 136 -18.19 5.65 12.57
N GLU A 137 -18.53 6.91 12.84
CA GLU A 137 -17.55 7.96 13.20
C GLU A 137 -16.69 7.57 14.40
N ARG A 138 -17.33 7.01 15.44
CA ARG A 138 -16.63 6.56 16.66
C ARG A 138 -15.71 5.38 16.38
N THR A 139 -16.20 4.42 15.60
CA THR A 139 -15.44 3.22 15.25
C THR A 139 -14.27 3.58 14.34
N TRP A 140 -14.50 4.46 13.38
CA TRP A 140 -13.43 4.97 12.52
C TRP A 140 -12.37 5.76 13.29
N ALA A 141 -12.79 6.61 14.22
CA ALA A 141 -11.86 7.31 15.10
C ALA A 141 -10.92 6.35 15.86
N MET A 142 -11.44 5.21 16.35
CA MET A 142 -10.62 4.18 16.99
C MET A 142 -9.53 3.62 16.03
N PHE A 143 -9.87 3.31 14.78
CA PHE A 143 -8.87 2.88 13.80
C PHE A 143 -7.85 3.98 13.51
N ARG A 144 -8.31 5.20 13.39
CA ARG A 144 -7.46 6.36 13.13
C ARG A 144 -6.51 6.66 14.28
N ASP A 145 -6.99 6.58 15.52
CA ASP A 145 -6.16 6.75 16.72
C ASP A 145 -5.04 5.71 16.79
N SER A 146 -5.31 4.48 16.33
CA SER A 146 -4.28 3.42 16.28
C SER A 146 -3.16 3.69 15.26
N MET A 147 -3.35 4.61 14.32
CA MET A 147 -2.31 5.02 13.36
C MET A 147 -1.30 5.98 13.97
N HIS A 148 -1.59 6.58 15.12
CA HIS A 148 -0.72 7.53 15.84
C HIS A 148 -0.24 8.70 14.98
N ILE A 149 -1.14 9.32 14.20
CA ILE A 149 -0.83 10.46 13.32
C ILE A 149 -0.26 11.64 14.12
N GLU A 150 -0.67 11.80 15.35
CA GLU A 150 -0.16 12.84 16.28
C GLU A 150 1.34 12.72 16.58
N ARG A 151 1.94 11.56 16.31
CA ARG A 151 3.39 11.29 16.47
C ARG A 151 4.21 11.59 15.22
N VAL A 152 3.56 11.77 14.07
CA VAL A 152 4.23 12.25 12.87
C VAL A 152 4.72 13.69 13.09
N ALA A 153 5.87 14.04 12.52
CA ALA A 153 6.43 15.39 12.64
C ALA A 153 5.40 16.46 12.22
N PRO A 154 5.19 17.54 12.99
CA PRO A 154 4.13 18.53 12.74
C PRO A 154 4.13 19.10 11.32
N SER A 155 5.33 19.29 10.73
CA SER A 155 5.50 19.79 9.36
C SER A 155 5.00 18.83 8.28
N LEU A 156 4.82 17.54 8.60
CA LEU A 156 4.39 16.49 7.66
C LEU A 156 2.93 16.06 7.88
N ARG A 157 2.30 16.45 8.99
CA ARG A 157 0.92 16.01 9.30
C ARG A 157 -0.10 16.47 8.27
N SER A 158 0.10 17.66 7.66
CA SER A 158 -0.78 18.16 6.62
C SER A 158 -0.86 17.26 5.39
N LEU A 159 0.16 16.42 5.15
CA LEU A 159 0.18 15.44 4.06
C LEU A 159 -0.77 14.25 4.31
N LEU A 160 -1.24 14.12 5.55
CA LEU A 160 -2.20 13.09 5.97
C LEU A 160 -3.61 13.65 6.19
N ALA A 161 -3.84 14.94 5.85
CA ALA A 161 -5.11 15.64 6.13
C ALA A 161 -6.30 15.05 5.33
N ALA A 162 -6.05 14.34 4.22
CA ALA A 162 -7.10 13.61 3.52
C ALA A 162 -7.83 12.62 4.44
N GLY A 163 -7.11 11.97 5.37
CA GLY A 163 -7.67 11.07 6.37
C GLY A 163 -8.59 11.75 7.42
N ASP A 164 -8.67 13.09 7.42
CA ASP A 164 -9.58 13.84 8.30
C ASP A 164 -11.02 13.92 7.75
N ARG A 165 -11.20 13.62 6.46
CA ARG A 165 -12.51 13.67 5.77
C ARG A 165 -12.80 12.32 5.15
N VAL A 166 -13.36 11.45 5.95
CA VAL A 166 -13.64 10.06 5.53
C VAL A 166 -15.10 9.93 5.16
N GLU A 167 -15.34 9.53 3.92
CA GLU A 167 -16.69 9.17 3.47
C GLU A 167 -17.01 7.74 3.92
N PRO A 168 -18.03 7.55 4.79
CA PRO A 168 -18.36 6.23 5.32
C PRO A 168 -18.64 5.18 4.24
N GLU A 169 -19.28 5.58 3.14
CA GLU A 169 -19.60 4.68 2.03
C GLU A 169 -18.33 4.19 1.33
N LEU A 170 -17.32 5.05 1.18
CA LEU A 170 -16.05 4.67 0.58
C LEU A 170 -15.35 3.60 1.43
N VAL A 171 -15.27 3.79 2.75
CA VAL A 171 -14.67 2.80 3.66
C VAL A 171 -15.43 1.48 3.60
N ARG A 172 -16.77 1.52 3.64
CA ARG A 172 -17.60 0.31 3.53
C ARG A 172 -17.40 -0.43 2.22
N SER A 173 -17.27 0.30 1.12
CA SER A 173 -17.02 -0.28 -0.20
C SER A 173 -15.65 -0.97 -0.27
N TYR A 174 -14.59 -0.34 0.27
CA TYR A 174 -13.25 -0.94 0.36
C TYR A 174 -13.19 -2.13 1.32
N TRP A 175 -14.01 -2.14 2.36
CA TRP A 175 -14.07 -3.21 3.35
C TRP A 175 -15.19 -4.20 3.10
N ALA A 176 -15.86 -4.14 1.94
CA ALA A 176 -16.96 -5.06 1.62
C ALA A 176 -16.53 -6.52 1.76
N GLU A 177 -15.38 -6.89 1.20
CA GLU A 177 -14.85 -8.26 1.31
C GLU A 177 -14.51 -8.63 2.76
N LEU A 178 -13.90 -7.72 3.54
CA LEU A 178 -13.64 -7.94 4.97
C LEU A 178 -14.92 -8.12 5.78
N LEU A 179 -16.01 -7.42 5.41
CA LEU A 179 -17.29 -7.45 6.11
C LEU A 179 -18.17 -8.66 5.74
N GLU A 180 -17.97 -9.26 4.57
CA GLU A 180 -18.90 -10.23 3.98
C GLU A 180 -18.28 -11.62 3.82
N THR A 181 -16.96 -11.72 3.61
CA THR A 181 -16.28 -13.00 3.39
C THR A 181 -15.81 -13.59 4.71
N PRO A 182 -15.97 -14.91 4.95
CA PRO A 182 -15.44 -15.56 6.14
C PRO A 182 -13.94 -15.29 6.32
N PRO A 183 -13.46 -14.92 7.54
CA PRO A 183 -12.06 -14.55 7.75
C PRO A 183 -11.06 -15.63 7.31
N ALA A 184 -11.38 -16.90 7.53
CA ALA A 184 -10.52 -18.01 7.10
C ALA A 184 -10.44 -18.15 5.56
N GLU A 185 -11.47 -17.73 4.84
CA GLU A 185 -11.47 -17.74 3.37
C GLU A 185 -10.59 -16.61 2.83
N LEU A 186 -10.67 -15.40 3.43
CA LEU A 186 -9.76 -14.29 3.12
C LEU A 186 -8.30 -14.66 3.39
N GLU A 187 -8.05 -15.38 4.49
CA GLU A 187 -6.72 -15.86 4.83
C GLU A 187 -6.20 -16.87 3.81
N ALA A 188 -7.04 -17.82 3.39
CA ALA A 188 -6.69 -18.81 2.37
C ALA A 188 -6.41 -18.15 1.00
N LEU A 189 -7.19 -17.11 0.64
CA LEU A 189 -6.95 -16.33 -0.56
C LEU A 189 -5.59 -15.61 -0.49
N MET A 190 -5.30 -14.93 0.61
CA MET A 190 -4.00 -14.26 0.81
C MET A 190 -2.84 -15.26 0.73
N GLU A 191 -2.97 -16.43 1.37
CA GLU A 191 -1.92 -17.46 1.30
C GLU A 191 -1.67 -17.92 -0.14
N HIS A 192 -2.72 -18.10 -0.93
CA HIS A 192 -2.58 -18.44 -2.35
C HIS A 192 -1.86 -17.34 -3.15
N LEU A 193 -2.17 -16.07 -2.91
CA LEU A 193 -1.46 -14.96 -3.56
C LEU A 193 0.03 -14.95 -3.18
N LEU A 194 0.35 -15.21 -1.91
CA LEU A 194 1.73 -15.27 -1.43
C LEU A 194 2.49 -16.49 -1.95
N GLU A 195 1.82 -17.61 -2.26
CA GLU A 195 2.43 -18.74 -2.99
C GLU A 195 2.97 -18.29 -4.35
N VAL A 196 2.19 -17.52 -5.11
CA VAL A 196 2.65 -16.98 -6.41
C VAL A 196 3.86 -16.05 -6.23
N ILE A 197 3.86 -15.20 -5.20
CA ILE A 197 5.00 -14.32 -4.87
C ILE A 197 6.25 -15.13 -4.54
N ARG A 198 6.10 -16.23 -3.76
CA ARG A 198 7.21 -17.15 -3.42
C ARG A 198 7.75 -17.88 -4.65
N ASP A 199 6.88 -18.49 -5.41
CA ASP A 199 7.25 -19.34 -6.56
C ASP A 199 7.93 -18.54 -7.67
N ALA A 200 7.46 -17.30 -7.89
CA ALA A 200 8.08 -16.38 -8.83
C ALA A 200 9.33 -15.67 -8.24
N ALA A 201 9.64 -15.89 -6.96
CA ALA A 201 10.71 -15.21 -6.23
C ALA A 201 10.68 -13.68 -6.43
N VAL A 202 9.47 -13.09 -6.40
CA VAL A 202 9.29 -11.64 -6.58
C VAL A 202 10.08 -10.91 -5.50
N PRO A 203 11.03 -10.01 -5.84
CA PRO A 203 11.75 -9.24 -4.84
C PRO A 203 10.79 -8.52 -3.89
N TYR A 204 10.95 -8.71 -2.58
CA TYR A 204 10.00 -8.22 -1.59
C TYR A 204 10.72 -7.59 -0.39
N VAL A 205 10.32 -6.38 -0.05
CA VAL A 205 10.76 -5.69 1.18
C VAL A 205 9.53 -5.34 2.00
N ALA A 206 9.55 -5.67 3.28
CA ALA A 206 8.52 -5.29 4.23
C ALA A 206 9.12 -4.35 5.29
N ILE A 207 8.53 -3.17 5.47
CA ILE A 207 9.00 -2.15 6.41
C ILE A 207 7.90 -1.88 7.42
N PHE A 208 8.19 -2.09 8.68
CA PHE A 208 7.25 -1.94 9.77
C PHE A 208 7.68 -0.86 10.76
N ALA A 209 6.70 -0.20 11.39
CA ALA A 209 6.93 0.60 12.58
C ALA A 209 7.39 -0.28 13.75
N GLU A 210 8.15 0.26 14.68
CA GLU A 210 8.63 -0.44 15.89
C GLU A 210 7.50 -0.91 16.82
N THR A 211 6.29 -0.39 16.62
CA THR A 211 5.10 -0.79 17.36
C THR A 211 4.53 -2.15 16.93
N ARG A 212 5.01 -2.71 15.82
CA ARG A 212 4.57 -4.03 15.36
C ARG A 212 5.07 -5.13 16.29
N ARG A 213 4.21 -6.10 16.53
CA ARG A 213 4.53 -7.24 17.40
C ARG A 213 5.50 -8.20 16.71
N PRO A 214 6.38 -8.85 17.47
CA PRO A 214 7.33 -9.83 16.92
C PRO A 214 6.67 -11.00 16.17
N ASP A 215 5.48 -11.43 16.60
CA ASP A 215 4.72 -12.49 15.95
C ASP A 215 4.21 -12.07 14.55
N GLU A 216 3.82 -10.81 14.35
CA GLU A 216 3.44 -10.27 13.03
C GLU A 216 4.65 -10.24 12.07
N LEU A 217 5.83 -9.89 12.57
CA LEU A 217 7.07 -9.91 11.77
C LEU A 217 7.48 -11.34 11.41
N ALA A 218 7.36 -12.27 12.36
CA ALA A 218 7.65 -13.68 12.13
C ALA A 218 6.68 -14.30 11.11
N ASP A 219 5.41 -13.90 11.12
CA ASP A 219 4.40 -14.32 10.14
C ASP A 219 4.80 -13.90 8.72
N VAL A 220 5.21 -12.64 8.52
CA VAL A 220 5.70 -12.16 7.21
C VAL A 220 6.93 -12.95 6.75
N ALA A 221 7.89 -13.23 7.66
CA ALA A 221 9.07 -14.02 7.34
C ALA A 221 8.73 -15.46 6.96
N ALA A 222 7.71 -16.05 7.58
CA ALA A 222 7.26 -17.40 7.26
C ALA A 222 6.53 -17.45 5.90
N ARG A 223 5.71 -16.44 5.60
CA ARG A 223 4.91 -16.36 4.37
C ARG A 223 5.72 -15.99 3.14
N VAL A 224 6.73 -15.13 3.29
CA VAL A 224 7.63 -14.71 2.21
C VAL A 224 9.08 -14.84 2.68
N PRO A 225 9.66 -16.07 2.69
CA PRO A 225 10.98 -16.35 3.30
C PRO A 225 12.15 -15.58 2.68
N HIS A 226 12.01 -15.11 1.45
CA HIS A 226 13.03 -14.31 0.77
C HIS A 226 12.82 -12.79 0.96
N ALA A 227 11.76 -12.37 1.67
CA ALA A 227 11.54 -10.96 1.95
C ALA A 227 12.62 -10.40 2.88
N ARG A 228 13.08 -9.19 2.56
CA ARG A 228 13.84 -8.38 3.51
C ARG A 228 12.86 -7.67 4.43
N ILE A 229 12.96 -7.92 5.73
CA ILE A 229 12.09 -7.29 6.73
C ILE A 229 12.91 -6.27 7.51
N GLU A 230 12.39 -5.06 7.62
CA GLU A 230 12.97 -3.98 8.42
C GLU A 230 11.96 -3.44 9.43
N THR A 231 12.42 -3.18 10.64
CA THR A 231 11.69 -2.41 11.64
C THR A 231 12.32 -1.02 11.75
N TRP A 232 11.50 0.01 11.63
CA TRP A 232 11.95 1.39 11.68
C TRP A 232 11.59 2.04 13.02
N PRO A 233 12.46 2.88 13.57
CA PRO A 233 12.26 3.51 14.88
C PRO A 233 11.24 4.64 14.78
N CYS A 234 9.99 4.28 14.55
CA CYS A 234 8.87 5.21 14.55
C CYS A 234 7.67 4.59 15.28
N ALA A 235 6.95 5.42 16.03
CA ALA A 235 5.81 5.00 16.83
C ALA A 235 4.47 5.40 16.17
N HIS A 236 4.42 5.38 14.83
CA HIS A 236 3.25 5.70 14.01
C HIS A 236 3.21 4.84 12.75
N HIS A 237 2.04 4.72 12.16
CA HIS A 237 1.74 3.87 10.99
C HIS A 237 2.40 4.32 9.67
N PHE A 238 3.30 5.31 9.68
CA PHE A 238 3.86 5.93 8.47
C PHE A 238 5.40 5.93 8.48
N PRO A 239 6.09 4.77 8.47
CA PRO A 239 7.55 4.71 8.48
C PRO A 239 8.25 5.64 7.46
N PRO A 240 7.73 5.83 6.21
CA PRO A 240 8.34 6.73 5.24
C PRO A 240 8.39 8.19 5.67
N LEU A 241 7.49 8.62 6.57
CA LEU A 241 7.46 9.99 7.10
C LEU A 241 8.37 10.18 8.32
N ALA A 242 8.90 9.10 8.90
CA ALA A 242 9.88 9.18 9.96
C ALA A 242 11.26 9.62 9.44
N ASP A 243 11.64 9.12 8.26
CA ASP A 243 12.91 9.47 7.59
C ASP A 243 12.75 9.29 6.07
N PRO A 244 12.22 10.31 5.36
CA PRO A 244 11.99 10.22 3.92
C PRO A 244 13.27 10.02 3.09
N ASP A 245 14.41 10.59 3.53
CA ASP A 245 15.68 10.46 2.83
C ASP A 245 16.21 9.02 2.91
N ARG A 246 16.18 8.42 4.10
CA ARG A 246 16.53 7.02 4.30
C ARG A 246 15.61 6.11 3.49
N PHE A 247 14.30 6.40 3.46
CA PHE A 247 13.35 5.59 2.70
C PHE A 247 13.62 5.68 1.20
N ALA A 248 13.87 6.88 0.66
CA ALA A 248 14.25 7.06 -0.74
C ALA A 248 15.56 6.33 -1.09
N ALA A 249 16.56 6.39 -0.21
CA ALA A 249 17.83 5.65 -0.40
C ALA A 249 17.61 4.13 -0.42
N LEU A 250 16.75 3.60 0.46
CA LEU A 250 16.35 2.18 0.46
C LEU A 250 15.70 1.80 -0.87
N LEU A 251 14.74 2.60 -1.36
CA LEU A 251 14.07 2.34 -2.62
C LEU A 251 15.05 2.28 -3.79
N VAL A 252 15.99 3.22 -3.85
CA VAL A 252 17.02 3.26 -4.91
C VAL A 252 17.91 2.02 -4.86
N ALA A 253 18.37 1.63 -3.67
CA ALA A 253 19.19 0.44 -3.47
C ALA A 253 18.42 -0.85 -3.83
N PHE A 254 17.15 -0.94 -3.43
CA PHE A 254 16.29 -2.07 -3.75
C PHE A 254 16.07 -2.20 -5.26
N ALA A 255 15.71 -1.11 -5.94
CA ALA A 255 15.52 -1.10 -7.39
C ALA A 255 16.81 -1.44 -8.17
N ALA A 256 18.00 -1.10 -7.63
CA ALA A 256 19.28 -1.44 -8.24
C ALA A 256 19.63 -2.92 -8.09
N SER A 257 19.11 -3.61 -7.08
CA SER A 257 19.32 -5.05 -6.86
C SER A 257 18.26 -5.92 -7.54
N ALA A 258 17.17 -5.32 -8.03
CA ALA A 258 16.11 -6.06 -8.70
C ALA A 258 16.58 -6.55 -10.08
N PRO A 259 16.17 -7.76 -10.52
CA PRO A 259 16.49 -8.28 -11.84
C PRO A 259 15.87 -7.41 -12.95
N GLU A 260 16.51 -7.33 -14.11
CA GLU A 260 16.00 -6.59 -15.28
C GLU A 260 14.66 -7.15 -15.79
N ALA A 261 14.35 -8.40 -15.49
CA ALA A 261 13.03 -9.02 -15.67
C ALA A 261 12.86 -10.19 -14.69
N VAL A 262 11.75 -10.23 -13.97
CA VAL A 262 11.30 -11.47 -13.31
C VAL A 262 10.67 -12.33 -14.43
N ARG A 263 11.37 -13.35 -14.88
CA ARG A 263 10.84 -14.30 -15.87
C ARG A 263 9.76 -15.14 -15.19
N ARG A 264 8.54 -15.02 -15.64
CA ARG A 264 7.44 -15.94 -15.32
C ARG A 264 7.46 -17.12 -16.29
#